data_f44e32b7e9d50b827c826cfb8232ede8
#
_entry.id   f44e32b7e9d50b827c826cfb8232ede8
#
_cell.length_a   1.000
_cell.length_b   1.000
_cell.length_c   1.000
_cell.angle_alpha   90.00
_cell.angle_beta   90.00
_cell.angle_gamma   90.00
#
_symmetry.space_group_name_H-M   'P 1'
#
loop_
_entity.id
_entity.type
_entity.pdbx_description
1 polymer ?
#
loop_
_entity_poly.entity_id
_entity_poly.type
_entity_poly.pdbx_seq_one_letter_code
_entity_poly.pdbx_strand_id
1 'polypeptide(L)'
;PSDLATYGSEAKKLLQELQSRNERMFLLTFLVLNTADNPRQLGNNIFQAGSIAQKYNCQLTRLDFQQEEGLMSCLPLGLNQIEIQRGLTTSSTAIFVPFTTQELFQNGKEALYYGINALSNNLIMVDRKLLKTPTA
;
A
#
# COMPACT_ATOMS: atom_id res chain seq x y z
N PRO A 1 32.74 17.93 0.53
CA PRO A 1 32.54 18.73 -0.68
C PRO A 1 31.94 17.92 -1.85
N SER A 2 32.25 16.60 -1.97
CA SER A 2 31.73 15.74 -3.03
C SER A 2 30.19 15.57 -2.96
N ASP A 3 29.63 15.45 -1.78
CA ASP A 3 28.20 15.17 -1.57
C ASP A 3 27.33 16.35 -2.01
N LEU A 4 27.75 17.58 -1.75
CA LEU A 4 27.03 18.78 -2.20
C LEU A 4 26.99 18.91 -3.73
N ALA A 5 28.08 18.54 -4.40
CA ALA A 5 28.12 18.53 -5.86
C ALA A 5 27.21 17.44 -6.44
N THR A 6 27.19 16.27 -5.79
CA THR A 6 26.30 15.16 -6.17
C THR A 6 24.84 15.54 -5.98
N TYR A 7 24.46 16.05 -4.81
CA TYR A 7 23.09 16.53 -4.55
C TYR A 7 22.65 17.64 -5.51
N GLY A 8 23.56 18.57 -5.84
CA GLY A 8 23.30 19.63 -6.82
C GLY A 8 23.05 19.08 -8.23
N SER A 9 23.81 18.07 -8.65
CA SER A 9 23.64 17.41 -9.95
C SER A 9 22.34 16.61 -10.02
N GLU A 10 21.99 15.88 -8.96
CA GLU A 10 20.75 15.12 -8.85
C GLU A 10 19.51 16.03 -8.84
N ALA A 11 19.56 17.13 -8.09
CA ALA A 11 18.49 18.11 -8.08
C ALA A 11 18.26 18.75 -9.46
N LYS A 12 19.35 19.04 -10.18
CA LYS A 12 19.30 19.59 -11.53
C LYS A 12 18.71 18.59 -12.54
N LYS A 13 19.10 17.32 -12.42
CA LYS A 13 18.55 16.22 -13.22
C LYS A 13 17.07 16.03 -12.98
N LEU A 14 16.66 16.01 -11.71
CA LEU A 14 15.24 15.93 -11.33
C LEU A 14 14.44 17.11 -11.90
N LEU A 15 14.97 18.31 -11.84
CA LEU A 15 14.32 19.50 -12.40
C LEU A 15 14.13 19.36 -13.93
N GLN A 16 15.14 18.86 -14.63
CA GLN A 16 15.07 18.59 -16.07
C GLN A 16 14.01 17.53 -16.41
N GLU A 17 13.94 16.46 -15.62
CA GLU A 17 12.92 15.42 -15.80
C GLU A 17 11.50 15.96 -15.58
N LEU A 18 11.30 16.76 -14.54
CA LEU A 18 10.01 17.41 -14.26
C LEU A 18 9.58 18.32 -15.42
N GLN A 19 10.51 19.08 -15.98
CA GLN A 19 10.22 20.01 -17.09
C GLN A 19 10.03 19.32 -18.44
N SER A 20 10.87 18.31 -18.76
CA SER A 20 10.86 17.67 -20.07
C SER A 20 9.76 16.63 -20.24
N ARG A 21 9.33 15.96 -19.15
CA ARG A 21 8.35 14.88 -19.16
C ARG A 21 6.97 15.27 -18.64
N ASN A 22 6.76 16.55 -18.35
CA ASN A 22 5.53 17.04 -17.71
C ASN A 22 5.19 16.28 -16.41
N GLU A 23 6.23 15.88 -15.66
CA GLU A 23 6.12 15.22 -14.38
C GLU A 23 5.70 16.23 -13.30
N ARG A 24 4.94 15.76 -12.33
CA ARG A 24 4.56 16.52 -11.13
C ARG A 24 5.15 15.88 -9.89
N MET A 25 5.34 16.67 -8.84
CA MET A 25 5.75 16.17 -7.52
C MET A 25 4.53 15.96 -6.65
N PHE A 26 4.49 14.81 -6.00
CA PHE A 26 3.48 14.45 -5.01
C PHE A 26 4.17 14.19 -3.67
N LEU A 27 3.49 14.52 -2.58
CA LEU A 27 3.90 14.13 -1.23
C LEU A 27 3.08 12.92 -0.82
N LEU A 28 3.75 11.80 -0.63
CA LEU A 28 3.13 10.52 -0.24
C LEU A 28 3.40 10.23 1.23
N THR A 29 2.34 9.85 1.96
CA THR A 29 2.42 9.18 3.25
C THR A 29 1.91 7.76 3.09
N PHE A 30 2.73 6.76 3.40
CA PHE A 30 2.34 5.36 3.39
C PHE A 30 2.19 4.87 4.83
N LEU A 31 1.01 4.41 5.18
CA LEU A 31 0.66 3.95 6.52
C LEU A 31 0.33 2.46 6.51
N VAL A 32 0.79 1.76 7.54
CA VAL A 32 0.47 0.35 7.78
C VAL A 32 -0.25 0.23 9.12
N LEU A 33 -1.53 -0.12 9.06
CA LEU A 33 -2.33 -0.38 10.25
C LEU A 33 -2.15 -1.84 10.68
N ASN A 34 -1.64 -2.04 11.88
CA ASN A 34 -1.52 -3.36 12.51
C ASN A 34 -2.59 -3.51 13.58
N THR A 35 -3.34 -4.59 13.53
CA THR A 35 -4.36 -4.94 14.53
C THR A 35 -4.12 -6.35 15.06
N ALA A 36 -4.51 -6.60 16.30
CA ALA A 36 -4.45 -7.92 16.92
C ALA A 36 -5.38 -8.01 18.13
N ASP A 37 -5.72 -9.23 18.54
CA ASP A 37 -6.62 -9.49 19.66
C ASP A 37 -5.93 -9.29 21.04
N ASN A 38 -4.60 -9.30 21.07
CA ASN A 38 -3.83 -9.11 22.30
C ASN A 38 -2.50 -8.39 22.02
N PRO A 39 -1.90 -7.73 23.05
CA PRO A 39 -0.66 -6.96 22.89
C PRO A 39 0.54 -7.77 22.40
N ARG A 40 0.64 -9.04 22.80
CA ARG A 40 1.74 -9.91 22.38
C ARG A 40 1.68 -10.20 20.88
N GLN A 41 0.51 -10.49 20.37
CA GLN A 41 0.28 -10.72 18.93
C GLN A 41 0.50 -9.44 18.14
N LEU A 42 0.05 -8.30 18.66
CA LEU A 42 0.30 -7.00 18.05
C LEU A 42 1.81 -6.72 17.93
N GLY A 43 2.59 -6.97 18.97
CA GLY A 43 4.04 -6.83 18.95
C GLY A 43 4.69 -7.72 17.87
N ASN A 44 4.23 -8.96 17.73
CA ASN A 44 4.71 -9.87 16.71
C ASN A 44 4.37 -9.37 15.29
N ASN A 45 3.16 -8.88 15.06
CA ASN A 45 2.72 -8.35 13.77
C ASN A 45 3.56 -7.12 13.38
N ILE A 46 3.82 -6.21 14.31
CA ILE A 46 4.66 -5.03 14.09
C ILE A 46 6.10 -5.46 13.74
N PHE A 47 6.66 -6.42 14.47
CA PHE A 47 7.99 -6.94 14.19
C PHE A 47 8.08 -7.58 12.80
N GLN A 48 7.09 -8.39 12.41
CA GLN A 48 7.03 -8.99 11.08
C GLN A 48 6.92 -7.94 9.98
N ALA A 49 6.05 -6.95 10.14
CA ALA A 49 5.92 -5.85 9.18
C ALA A 49 7.24 -5.09 9.00
N GLY A 50 7.93 -4.77 10.10
CA GLY A 50 9.24 -4.13 10.07
C GLY A 50 10.31 -4.98 9.37
N SER A 51 10.33 -6.29 9.65
CA SER A 51 11.28 -7.22 9.03
C SER A 51 11.06 -7.35 7.52
N ILE A 52 9.80 -7.37 7.08
CA ILE A 52 9.46 -7.38 5.65
C ILE A 52 9.92 -6.08 4.98
N ALA A 53 9.64 -4.94 5.60
CA ALA A 53 10.07 -3.64 5.08
C ALA A 53 11.59 -3.56 4.92
N GLN A 54 12.36 -3.99 5.93
CA GLN A 54 13.82 -4.02 5.87
C GLN A 54 14.37 -4.90 4.74
N LYS A 55 13.72 -6.02 4.45
CA LYS A 55 14.09 -6.90 3.33
C LYS A 55 14.04 -6.16 1.98
N TYR A 56 13.20 -5.15 1.86
CA TYR A 56 13.04 -4.32 0.67
C TYR A 56 13.70 -2.93 0.82
N ASN A 57 14.64 -2.79 1.75
CA ASN A 57 15.34 -1.52 2.04
C ASN A 57 14.38 -0.37 2.40
N CYS A 58 13.24 -0.69 3.00
CA CYS A 58 12.29 0.28 3.52
C CYS A 58 12.36 0.30 5.04
N GLN A 59 12.19 1.47 5.62
CA GLN A 59 12.09 1.64 7.07
C GLN A 59 10.67 2.03 7.45
N LEU A 60 10.06 1.27 8.35
CA LEU A 60 8.80 1.63 8.99
C LEU A 60 9.10 2.33 10.32
N THR A 61 8.54 3.51 10.50
CA THR A 61 8.60 4.26 11.76
C THR A 61 7.29 4.06 12.50
N ARG A 62 7.38 3.62 13.75
CA ARG A 62 6.21 3.48 14.62
C ARG A 62 5.69 4.87 15.00
N LEU A 63 4.38 5.05 14.92
CA LEU A 63 3.70 6.27 15.34
C LEU A 63 3.37 6.18 16.83
N ASP A 64 4.37 6.42 17.69
CA ASP A 64 4.16 6.46 19.15
C ASP A 64 3.47 7.77 19.53
N PHE A 65 2.38 7.67 20.28
CA PHE A 65 1.50 8.78 20.70
C PHE A 65 0.82 9.55 19.55
N GLN A 66 0.84 9.01 18.34
CA GLN A 66 0.17 9.54 17.14
C GLN A 66 -0.75 8.51 16.51
N GLN A 67 -1.24 7.55 17.29
CA GLN A 67 -2.07 6.45 16.78
C GLN A 67 -3.42 6.97 16.27
N GLU A 68 -3.99 7.98 16.93
CA GLU A 68 -5.25 8.59 16.52
C GLU A 68 -5.10 9.31 15.17
N GLU A 69 -4.07 10.15 15.05
CA GLU A 69 -3.75 10.87 13.81
C GLU A 69 -3.43 9.89 12.67
N GLY A 70 -2.72 8.80 12.98
CA GLY A 70 -2.44 7.72 12.04
C GLY A 70 -3.71 7.03 11.57
N LEU A 71 -4.61 6.68 12.48
CA LEU A 71 -5.89 6.05 12.13
C LEU A 71 -6.77 6.99 11.28
N MET A 72 -6.90 8.25 11.69
CA MET A 72 -7.68 9.26 10.97
C MET A 72 -7.13 9.48 9.56
N SER A 73 -5.81 9.44 9.39
CA SER A 73 -5.17 9.55 8.08
C SER A 73 -5.35 8.32 7.19
N CYS A 74 -5.56 7.13 7.77
CA CYS A 74 -5.87 5.90 7.03
C CYS A 74 -7.32 5.85 6.53
N LEU A 75 -8.22 6.62 7.13
CA LEU A 75 -9.63 6.65 6.72
C LEU A 75 -9.79 7.55 5.48
N PRO A 76 -10.77 7.27 4.60
CA PRO A 76 -10.99 8.05 3.38
C PRO A 76 -11.67 9.41 3.65
N LEU A 77 -11.13 10.18 4.60
CA LEU A 77 -11.65 11.47 5.02
C LEU A 77 -11.02 12.66 4.27
N GLY A 78 -10.02 12.37 3.44
CA GLY A 78 -9.30 13.40 2.68
C GLY A 78 -8.34 14.27 3.52
N LEU A 79 -8.02 13.83 4.75
CA LEU A 79 -7.11 14.53 5.66
C LEU A 79 -5.90 13.64 5.98
N ASN A 80 -4.70 14.17 5.77
CA ASN A 80 -3.47 13.56 6.26
C ASN A 80 -2.96 14.38 7.44
N GLN A 81 -2.94 13.79 8.63
CA GLN A 81 -2.46 14.40 9.87
C GLN A 81 -1.02 13.99 10.21
N ILE A 82 -0.40 13.16 9.35
CA ILE A 82 0.97 12.68 9.55
C ILE A 82 1.94 13.52 8.71
N GLU A 83 2.93 14.11 9.38
CA GLU A 83 3.93 14.97 8.73
C GLU A 83 5.00 14.19 7.96
N ILE A 84 5.13 12.87 8.21
CA ILE A 84 6.09 12.02 7.49
C ILE A 84 5.63 11.85 6.06
N GLN A 85 6.31 12.55 5.15
CA GLN A 85 5.96 12.56 3.73
C GLN A 85 7.20 12.25 2.88
N ARG A 86 6.98 11.54 1.77
CA ARG A 86 8.00 11.27 0.76
C ARG A 86 7.64 11.93 -0.55
N GLY A 87 8.56 12.71 -1.11
CA GLY A 87 8.39 13.28 -2.45
C GLY A 87 8.51 12.20 -3.52
N LEU A 88 7.51 12.09 -4.37
CA LEU A 88 7.49 11.17 -5.52
C LEU A 88 7.08 11.93 -6.78
N THR A 89 7.65 11.55 -7.92
CA THR A 89 7.22 12.04 -9.24
C THR A 89 5.95 11.32 -9.72
N THR A 90 5.32 11.83 -10.77
CA THR A 90 4.12 11.22 -11.37
C THR A 90 4.36 9.74 -11.71
N SER A 91 5.45 9.41 -12.39
CA SER A 91 5.79 8.03 -12.77
C SER A 91 6.00 7.12 -11.55
N SER A 92 6.66 7.62 -10.51
CA SER A 92 6.84 6.85 -9.26
C SER A 92 5.52 6.68 -8.51
N THR A 93 4.64 7.68 -8.52
CA THR A 93 3.32 7.61 -7.89
C THR A 93 2.38 6.65 -8.63
N ALA A 94 2.49 6.56 -9.95
CA ALA A 94 1.67 5.68 -10.78
C ALA A 94 1.83 4.19 -10.42
N ILE A 95 2.95 3.78 -9.82
CA ILE A 95 3.19 2.41 -9.34
C ILE A 95 2.17 2.02 -8.26
N PHE A 96 1.66 2.97 -7.48
CA PHE A 96 0.68 2.71 -6.43
C PHE A 96 -0.75 2.55 -6.95
N VAL A 97 -1.00 2.77 -8.24
CA VAL A 97 -2.31 2.48 -8.83
C VAL A 97 -2.49 0.96 -8.84
N PRO A 98 -3.48 0.44 -8.10
CA PRO A 98 -3.70 -1.00 -8.03
C PRO A 98 -4.36 -1.48 -9.34
N PHE A 99 -3.57 -1.96 -10.27
CA PHE A 99 -4.07 -2.68 -11.45
C PHE A 99 -4.48 -4.10 -11.06
N THR A 100 -5.28 -4.23 -10.01
CA THR A 100 -5.80 -5.50 -9.54
C THR A 100 -7.20 -5.70 -10.08
N THR A 101 -7.46 -6.88 -10.63
CA THR A 101 -8.80 -7.35 -10.94
C THR A 101 -9.45 -7.90 -9.68
N GLN A 102 -10.77 -7.74 -9.55
CA GLN A 102 -11.50 -8.45 -8.52
C GLN A 102 -11.50 -9.94 -8.85
N GLU A 103 -10.82 -10.73 -8.01
CA GLU A 103 -10.79 -12.18 -8.13
C GLU A 103 -11.78 -12.80 -7.13
N LEU A 104 -12.55 -13.76 -7.61
CA LEU A 104 -13.45 -14.54 -6.77
C LEU A 104 -13.15 -16.02 -6.95
N PHE A 105 -12.29 -16.52 -6.07
CA PHE A 105 -11.90 -17.93 -6.07
C PHE A 105 -12.01 -18.48 -4.65
N GLN A 106 -13.00 -19.36 -4.44
CA GLN A 106 -13.22 -20.06 -3.19
C GLN A 106 -13.03 -21.55 -3.43
N ASN A 107 -12.09 -22.16 -2.72
CA ASN A 107 -11.79 -23.58 -2.85
C ASN A 107 -12.47 -24.38 -1.72
N GLY A 108 -13.79 -24.39 -1.71
CA GLY A 108 -14.59 -25.18 -0.78
C GLY A 108 -15.02 -26.51 -1.40
N LYS A 109 -15.47 -27.47 -0.56
CA LYS A 109 -15.98 -28.77 -1.03
C LYS A 109 -17.20 -28.65 -1.93
N GLU A 110 -17.94 -27.56 -1.80
CA GLU A 110 -19.18 -27.28 -2.54
C GLU A 110 -19.02 -26.07 -3.48
N ALA A 111 -17.76 -25.71 -3.81
CA ALA A 111 -17.50 -24.64 -4.75
C ALA A 111 -17.99 -24.98 -6.15
N LEU A 112 -18.79 -24.11 -6.72
CA LEU A 112 -19.32 -24.22 -8.07
C LEU A 112 -18.57 -23.29 -9.02
N TYR A 113 -18.35 -23.75 -10.23
CA TYR A 113 -17.78 -22.96 -11.31
C TYR A 113 -18.85 -22.03 -11.90
N TYR A 114 -18.59 -20.73 -11.93
CA TYR A 114 -19.48 -19.71 -12.46
C TYR A 114 -19.02 -19.13 -13.80
N GLY A 115 -17.75 -19.25 -14.13
CA GLY A 115 -17.22 -18.72 -15.36
C GLY A 115 -15.76 -18.34 -15.28
N ILE A 116 -15.35 -17.48 -16.20
CA ILE A 116 -13.99 -16.93 -16.30
C ILE A 116 -14.09 -15.41 -16.11
N ASN A 117 -13.19 -14.85 -15.30
CA ASN A 117 -13.08 -13.41 -15.14
C ASN A 117 -12.67 -12.78 -16.48
N ALA A 118 -13.47 -11.84 -16.95
CA ALA A 118 -13.27 -11.22 -18.26
C ALA A 118 -11.97 -10.41 -18.39
N LEU A 119 -11.39 -9.98 -17.27
CA LEU A 119 -10.16 -9.17 -17.26
C LEU A 119 -8.90 -10.01 -17.02
N SER A 120 -8.95 -10.96 -16.07
CA SER A 120 -7.78 -11.76 -15.69
C SER A 120 -7.73 -13.13 -16.35
N ASN A 121 -8.82 -13.60 -16.97
CA ASN A 121 -9.00 -14.96 -17.45
C ASN A 121 -8.88 -16.05 -16.36
N ASN A 122 -8.94 -15.69 -15.09
CA ASN A 122 -8.95 -16.64 -13.98
C ASN A 122 -10.34 -17.22 -13.75
N LEU A 123 -10.38 -18.43 -13.19
CA LEU A 123 -11.64 -19.11 -12.88
C LEU A 123 -12.40 -18.36 -11.77
N ILE A 124 -13.69 -18.21 -11.95
CA ILE A 124 -14.62 -17.73 -10.92
C ILE A 124 -15.25 -18.96 -10.29
N MET A 125 -14.89 -19.21 -9.02
CA MET A 125 -15.45 -20.30 -8.22
C MET A 125 -15.99 -19.77 -6.92
N VAL A 126 -17.21 -20.15 -6.58
CA VAL A 126 -17.91 -19.67 -5.37
C VAL A 126 -18.44 -20.87 -4.58
N ASP A 127 -18.09 -20.93 -3.32
CA ASP A 127 -18.73 -21.80 -2.35
C ASP A 127 -19.74 -20.98 -1.55
N ARG A 128 -21.02 -21.17 -1.84
CA ARG A 128 -22.12 -20.40 -1.23
C ARG A 128 -22.15 -20.56 0.29
N LYS A 129 -21.69 -21.68 0.84
CA LYS A 129 -21.67 -21.92 2.28
C LYS A 129 -20.57 -21.15 3.01
N LEU A 130 -19.55 -20.67 2.29
CA LEU A 130 -18.50 -19.83 2.85
C LEU A 130 -18.85 -18.33 2.84
N LEU A 131 -19.98 -17.95 2.26
CA LEU A 131 -20.44 -16.57 2.28
C LEU A 131 -20.98 -16.19 3.66
N LYS A 132 -20.78 -14.93 4.06
CA LYS A 132 -21.26 -14.40 5.36
C LYS A 132 -22.78 -14.51 5.53
N THR A 133 -23.51 -14.52 4.43
CA THR A 133 -24.96 -14.73 4.37
C THR A 133 -25.27 -15.86 3.39
N PRO A 134 -25.11 -17.12 3.78
CA PRO A 134 -25.48 -18.25 2.94
C PRO A 134 -27.02 -18.37 2.92
N THR A 135 -27.69 -17.48 2.24
CA THR A 135 -29.12 -17.66 1.93
C THR A 135 -29.24 -18.64 0.76
N ALA A 136 -29.99 -19.67 1.01
CA ALA A 136 -30.32 -20.74 0.06
C ALA A 136 -30.88 -20.22 -1.24
#